data_ffa86260a59268c4a35df604c96452bd
#
_entry.id   ffa86260a59268c4a35df604c96452bd
#
_cell.length_a   1.000
_cell.length_b   1.000
_cell.length_c   1.000
_cell.angle_alpha   90.00
_cell.angle_beta   90.00
_cell.angle_gamma   90.00
#
_symmetry.space_group_name_H-M   'P 1'
#
loop_
_entity.id
_entity.type
_entity.pdbx_description
1 polymer ?
#
loop_
_entity_poly.entity_id
_entity_poly.type
_entity_poly.pdbx_seq_one_letter_code
_entity_poly.pdbx_strand_id
1 'polypeptide(L)'
;MPFTASSLAFLRGLARNNRKPWFEAHRDDYETQIRVPMRALIEEMDVRFARFAPELTGDPKRSMFRINRDIRFSKDKSPYKTHAACWFRHRAADHRVGGDAEAGSAGLYFHLQPGQSFVGAGIWMPPRPALDKIRDAIADDPAGFSRIVKRPAARRRYGGLDDEAMLKRMPRGFSEGHPAAAWLRYQSFTIGRQLSDREVLSPRLAAGLERDFRLMLPLVRWLNAALGLKAASRPAL
;
A
#
# COMPACT_ATOMS: atom_id res chain seq x y z
N MET A 1 -20.27 4.29 1.93
CA MET A 1 -20.83 3.46 3.00
C MET A 1 -19.74 2.55 3.55
N PRO A 2 -19.65 2.32 4.86
CA PRO A 2 -18.61 1.46 5.43
C PRO A 2 -18.81 -0.02 5.03
N PHE A 3 -17.77 -0.82 5.18
CA PHE A 3 -17.88 -2.28 5.08
C PHE A 3 -18.76 -2.83 6.22
N THR A 4 -19.43 -3.95 5.96
CA THR A 4 -20.36 -4.60 6.88
C THR A 4 -19.92 -6.02 7.20
N ALA A 5 -20.60 -6.67 8.14
CA ALA A 5 -20.38 -8.09 8.41
C ALA A 5 -20.58 -8.95 7.14
N SER A 6 -21.50 -8.55 6.24
CA SER A 6 -21.72 -9.20 4.94
C SER A 6 -20.52 -9.06 4.01
N SER A 7 -19.76 -7.96 4.06
CA SER A 7 -18.51 -7.80 3.31
C SER A 7 -17.48 -8.88 3.72
N LEU A 8 -17.29 -9.08 5.02
CA LEU A 8 -16.39 -10.11 5.53
C LEU A 8 -16.93 -11.52 5.28
N ALA A 9 -18.24 -11.73 5.38
CA ALA A 9 -18.89 -13.01 5.08
C ALA A 9 -18.68 -13.41 3.61
N PHE A 10 -18.86 -12.47 2.66
CA PHE A 10 -18.57 -12.69 1.25
C PHE A 10 -17.12 -13.16 1.02
N LEU A 11 -16.12 -12.45 1.59
CA LEU A 11 -14.72 -12.83 1.42
C LEU A 11 -14.39 -14.20 2.05
N ARG A 12 -15.00 -14.54 3.19
CA ARG A 12 -14.90 -15.89 3.78
C ARG A 12 -15.53 -16.95 2.88
N GLY A 13 -16.69 -16.65 2.29
CA GLY A 13 -17.39 -17.52 1.34
C GLY A 13 -16.52 -17.76 0.09
N LEU A 14 -15.95 -16.69 -0.48
CA LEU A 14 -15.06 -16.77 -1.62
C LEU A 14 -13.78 -17.59 -1.32
N ALA A 15 -13.20 -17.43 -0.13
CA ALA A 15 -12.01 -18.20 0.28
C ALA A 15 -12.29 -19.71 0.32
N ARG A 16 -13.49 -20.11 0.76
CA ARG A 16 -13.91 -21.53 0.83
C ARG A 16 -14.35 -22.09 -0.53
N ASN A 17 -14.79 -21.25 -1.46
CA ASN A 17 -15.40 -21.64 -2.72
C ASN A 17 -14.75 -20.93 -3.92
N ASN A 18 -13.41 -20.83 -3.96
CA ASN A 18 -12.70 -20.02 -4.95
C ASN A 18 -12.73 -20.65 -6.35
N ARG A 19 -13.90 -20.56 -7.00
CA ARG A 19 -14.17 -21.08 -8.35
C ARG A 19 -15.17 -20.20 -9.09
N LYS A 20 -15.06 -20.20 -10.41
CA LYS A 20 -15.88 -19.33 -11.28
C LYS A 20 -17.39 -19.49 -11.09
N PRO A 21 -17.98 -20.71 -11.05
CA PRO A 21 -19.43 -20.84 -10.87
C PRO A 21 -19.95 -20.24 -9.56
N TRP A 22 -19.18 -20.37 -8.46
CA TRP A 22 -19.58 -19.78 -7.19
C TRP A 22 -19.53 -18.24 -7.26
N PHE A 23 -18.47 -17.68 -7.84
CA PHE A 23 -18.32 -16.23 -7.96
C PHE A 23 -19.44 -15.64 -8.85
N GLU A 24 -19.76 -16.29 -9.97
CA GLU A 24 -20.85 -15.83 -10.85
C GLU A 24 -22.20 -15.82 -10.13
N ALA A 25 -22.49 -16.84 -9.31
CA ALA A 25 -23.72 -16.90 -8.51
C ALA A 25 -23.77 -15.84 -7.39
N HIS A 26 -22.61 -15.27 -6.96
CA HIS A 26 -22.51 -14.27 -5.90
C HIS A 26 -21.93 -12.93 -6.43
N ARG A 27 -22.06 -12.67 -7.73
CA ARG A 27 -21.52 -11.48 -8.37
C ARG A 27 -22.15 -10.19 -7.80
N ASP A 28 -23.44 -10.21 -7.53
CA ASP A 28 -24.16 -9.07 -6.97
C ASP A 28 -23.72 -8.80 -5.52
N ASP A 29 -23.41 -9.85 -4.76
CA ASP A 29 -22.82 -9.70 -3.43
C ASP A 29 -21.42 -9.04 -3.52
N TYR A 30 -20.61 -9.45 -4.49
CA TYR A 30 -19.31 -8.79 -4.72
C TYR A 30 -19.46 -7.29 -5.04
N GLU A 31 -20.37 -6.94 -5.94
CA GLU A 31 -20.62 -5.55 -6.31
C GLU A 31 -21.10 -4.73 -5.12
N THR A 32 -22.09 -5.21 -4.39
CA THR A 32 -22.76 -4.47 -3.31
C THR A 32 -21.97 -4.46 -2.00
N GLN A 33 -21.34 -5.58 -1.63
CA GLN A 33 -20.66 -5.72 -0.33
C GLN A 33 -19.18 -5.38 -0.37
N ILE A 34 -18.54 -5.41 -1.54
CA ILE A 34 -17.09 -5.18 -1.66
C ILE A 34 -16.82 -3.96 -2.55
N ARG A 35 -17.27 -3.97 -3.81
CA ARG A 35 -16.85 -3.00 -4.80
C ARG A 35 -17.42 -1.61 -4.54
N VAL A 36 -18.69 -1.50 -4.23
CA VAL A 36 -19.33 -0.22 -3.90
C VAL A 36 -18.76 0.39 -2.64
N PRO A 37 -18.64 -0.32 -1.49
CA PRO A 37 -18.00 0.24 -0.30
C PRO A 37 -16.53 0.63 -0.51
N MET A 38 -15.74 -0.15 -1.25
CA MET A 38 -14.34 0.16 -1.53
C MET A 38 -14.21 1.43 -2.36
N ARG A 39 -15.07 1.61 -3.37
CA ARG A 39 -15.09 2.84 -4.18
C ARG A 39 -15.45 4.06 -3.34
N ALA A 40 -16.46 3.96 -2.51
CA ALA A 40 -16.85 5.03 -1.60
C ALA A 40 -15.72 5.39 -0.63
N LEU A 41 -14.98 4.40 -0.10
CA LEU A 41 -13.80 4.64 0.73
C LEU A 41 -12.69 5.36 -0.06
N ILE A 42 -12.43 4.96 -1.30
CA ILE A 42 -11.42 5.59 -2.15
C ILE A 42 -11.78 7.07 -2.41
N GLU A 43 -13.03 7.36 -2.74
CA GLU A 43 -13.53 8.72 -2.96
C GLU A 43 -13.42 9.57 -1.68
N GLU A 44 -13.83 9.03 -0.54
CA GLU A 44 -13.69 9.72 0.74
C GLU A 44 -12.22 10.01 1.08
N MET A 45 -11.32 9.06 0.81
CA MET A 45 -9.90 9.27 1.04
C MET A 45 -9.29 10.30 0.09
N ASP A 46 -9.72 10.38 -1.17
CA ASP A 46 -9.24 11.42 -2.11
C ASP A 46 -9.61 12.83 -1.62
N VAL A 47 -10.84 13.02 -1.14
CA VAL A 47 -11.28 14.27 -0.52
C VAL A 47 -10.42 14.62 0.71
N ARG A 48 -10.08 13.62 1.54
CA ARG A 48 -9.22 13.81 2.71
C ARG A 48 -7.78 14.15 2.33
N PHE A 49 -7.23 13.52 1.29
CA PHE A 49 -5.87 13.79 0.79
C PHE A 49 -5.69 15.24 0.36
N ALA A 50 -6.69 15.89 -0.20
CA ALA A 50 -6.62 17.31 -0.55
C ALA A 50 -6.15 18.20 0.62
N ARG A 51 -6.38 17.78 1.87
CA ARG A 51 -6.03 18.55 3.08
C ARG A 51 -4.62 18.26 3.61
N PHE A 52 -4.02 17.09 3.34
CA PHE A 52 -2.75 16.71 3.96
C PHE A 52 -1.72 16.04 3.02
N ALA A 53 -2.15 15.52 1.89
CA ALA A 53 -1.33 14.85 0.91
C ALA A 53 -1.87 15.09 -0.52
N PRO A 54 -1.98 16.36 -0.98
CA PRO A 54 -2.60 16.70 -2.25
C PRO A 54 -1.86 16.13 -3.46
N GLU A 55 -0.62 15.68 -3.28
CA GLU A 55 0.15 14.95 -4.27
C GLU A 55 -0.32 13.51 -4.50
N LEU A 56 -1.10 12.94 -3.59
CA LEU A 56 -1.66 11.60 -3.73
C LEU A 56 -3.07 11.65 -4.33
N THR A 57 -3.51 10.53 -4.91
CA THR A 57 -4.84 10.42 -5.52
C THR A 57 -5.52 9.12 -5.18
N GLY A 58 -6.84 9.20 -4.95
CA GLY A 58 -7.77 8.09 -4.87
C GLY A 58 -8.74 8.11 -6.05
N ASP A 59 -8.45 7.32 -7.09
CA ASP A 59 -9.33 7.16 -8.25
C ASP A 59 -10.09 5.84 -8.15
N PRO A 60 -11.43 5.84 -8.02
CA PRO A 60 -12.23 4.61 -7.89
C PRO A 60 -12.06 3.60 -9.02
N LYS A 61 -11.61 4.05 -10.20
CA LYS A 61 -11.35 3.17 -11.37
C LYS A 61 -9.93 2.61 -11.39
N ARG A 62 -8.96 3.35 -10.81
CA ARG A 62 -7.53 3.07 -10.92
C ARG A 62 -6.89 2.64 -9.61
N SER A 63 -7.46 3.00 -8.46
CA SER A 63 -6.90 2.69 -7.14
C SER A 63 -7.32 1.34 -6.59
N MET A 64 -8.45 0.78 -7.05
CA MET A 64 -8.92 -0.53 -6.60
C MET A 64 -8.26 -1.66 -7.39
N PHE A 65 -7.70 -2.64 -6.69
CA PHE A 65 -7.21 -3.87 -7.32
C PHE A 65 -8.35 -4.73 -7.85
N ARG A 66 -8.16 -5.34 -9.04
CA ARG A 66 -9.08 -6.34 -9.56
C ARG A 66 -9.15 -7.56 -8.65
N ILE A 67 -10.33 -8.14 -8.51
CA ILE A 67 -10.53 -9.36 -7.73
C ILE A 67 -9.88 -10.59 -8.38
N ASN A 68 -9.79 -10.61 -9.71
CA ASN A 68 -9.15 -11.69 -10.45
C ASN A 68 -7.66 -11.81 -10.09
N ARG A 69 -7.21 -13.02 -9.84
CA ARG A 69 -5.79 -13.33 -9.61
C ARG A 69 -5.06 -13.49 -10.96
N ASP A 70 -3.82 -13.08 -11.01
CA ASP A 70 -2.92 -13.49 -12.10
C ASP A 70 -2.34 -14.87 -11.76
N ILE A 71 -2.81 -15.90 -12.49
CA ILE A 71 -2.43 -17.28 -12.24
C ILE A 71 -1.34 -17.79 -13.18
N ARG A 72 -0.82 -16.96 -14.10
CA ARG A 72 0.15 -17.39 -15.12
C ARG A 72 1.39 -18.02 -14.49
N PHE A 73 1.95 -17.37 -13.47
CA PHE A 73 3.17 -17.78 -12.80
C PHE A 73 2.94 -18.30 -11.36
N SER A 74 1.70 -18.36 -10.90
CA SER A 74 1.36 -18.80 -9.54
C SER A 74 1.22 -20.32 -9.46
N LYS A 75 1.69 -20.92 -8.36
CA LYS A 75 1.39 -22.32 -8.01
C LYS A 75 -0.09 -22.49 -7.64
N ASP A 76 -0.67 -21.50 -6.95
CA ASP A 76 -2.09 -21.47 -6.64
C ASP A 76 -2.87 -20.98 -7.87
N LYS A 77 -3.68 -21.87 -8.44
CA LYS A 77 -4.50 -21.63 -9.63
C LYS A 77 -5.93 -21.15 -9.30
N SER A 78 -6.23 -20.84 -8.05
CA SER A 78 -7.52 -20.26 -7.69
C SER A 78 -7.74 -18.92 -8.43
N PRO A 79 -8.93 -18.72 -9.06
CA PRO A 79 -9.11 -17.62 -10.01
C PRO A 79 -9.26 -16.25 -9.36
N TYR A 80 -9.59 -16.18 -8.06
CA TYR A 80 -9.87 -14.92 -7.37
C TYR A 80 -8.94 -14.71 -6.17
N LYS A 81 -8.70 -13.44 -5.86
CA LYS A 81 -8.10 -13.04 -4.58
C LYS A 81 -9.14 -13.19 -3.47
N THR A 82 -8.72 -13.63 -2.30
CA THR A 82 -9.58 -13.78 -1.11
C THR A 82 -9.65 -12.50 -0.26
N HIS A 83 -9.22 -11.40 -0.84
CA HIS A 83 -9.18 -10.06 -0.25
C HIS A 83 -9.55 -9.00 -1.27
N ALA A 84 -9.91 -7.81 -0.80
CA ALA A 84 -10.03 -6.61 -1.61
C ALA A 84 -8.99 -5.59 -1.13
N ALA A 85 -8.47 -4.78 -2.05
CA ALA A 85 -7.45 -3.80 -1.69
C ALA A 85 -7.52 -2.57 -2.57
N CYS A 86 -6.98 -1.45 -2.05
CA CYS A 86 -6.77 -0.25 -2.82
C CYS A 86 -5.40 0.37 -2.52
N TRP A 87 -4.93 1.15 -3.49
CA TRP A 87 -3.65 1.82 -3.47
C TRP A 87 -3.83 3.29 -3.85
N PHE A 88 -3.30 4.17 -3.02
CA PHE A 88 -3.27 5.61 -3.25
C PHE A 88 -1.86 6.01 -3.64
N ARG A 89 -1.70 6.47 -4.87
CA ARG A 89 -0.40 6.75 -5.49
C ARG A 89 -0.17 8.23 -5.71
N HIS A 90 1.06 8.56 -6.07
CA HIS A 90 1.39 9.92 -6.49
C HIS A 90 0.68 10.28 -7.81
N ARG A 91 0.10 11.48 -7.92
CA ARG A 91 -0.67 11.95 -9.10
C ARG A 91 0.15 11.96 -10.38
N ALA A 92 1.44 12.32 -10.28
CA ALA A 92 2.36 12.33 -11.41
C ALA A 92 2.87 10.94 -11.83
N ALA A 93 2.53 9.87 -11.08
CA ALA A 93 2.90 8.51 -11.44
C ALA A 93 1.82 7.91 -12.37
N ASP A 94 2.20 7.50 -13.57
CA ASP A 94 1.26 7.20 -14.69
C ASP A 94 0.79 5.73 -14.76
N HIS A 95 0.76 4.97 -13.66
CA HIS A 95 0.48 3.53 -13.72
C HIS A 95 -0.81 3.14 -13.03
N ARG A 96 -1.52 2.15 -13.63
CA ARG A 96 -2.70 1.49 -13.06
C ARG A 96 -2.26 0.46 -12.01
N VAL A 97 -3.03 0.37 -10.92
CA VAL A 97 -2.90 -0.69 -9.92
C VAL A 97 -3.11 -2.05 -10.57
N GLY A 98 -2.19 -2.99 -10.38
CA GLY A 98 -2.24 -4.34 -10.94
C GLY A 98 -1.69 -4.49 -12.37
N GLY A 99 -1.10 -3.44 -12.95
CA GLY A 99 -0.19 -3.55 -14.10
C GLY A 99 1.17 -4.08 -13.65
N ASP A 100 1.98 -4.53 -14.61
CA ASP A 100 3.35 -4.98 -14.33
C ASP A 100 4.11 -3.90 -13.55
N ALA A 101 4.94 -4.35 -12.60
CA ALA A 101 5.48 -3.58 -11.49
C ALA A 101 6.48 -2.46 -11.86
N GLU A 102 6.20 -1.68 -12.86
CA GLU A 102 6.81 -0.37 -13.06
C GLU A 102 6.17 0.67 -12.14
N ALA A 103 5.93 0.27 -10.87
CA ALA A 103 5.42 1.19 -9.87
C ALA A 103 6.42 2.31 -9.66
N GLY A 104 6.26 3.37 -10.45
CA GLY A 104 7.09 4.55 -10.39
C GLY A 104 6.86 5.41 -9.15
N SER A 105 6.12 4.96 -8.13
CA SER A 105 5.90 5.75 -6.89
C SER A 105 5.67 4.90 -5.66
N ALA A 106 6.07 5.44 -4.50
CA ALA A 106 5.55 5.00 -3.21
C ALA A 106 4.12 5.51 -3.00
N GLY A 107 3.34 4.82 -2.18
CA GLY A 107 1.96 5.20 -1.91
C GLY A 107 1.43 4.66 -0.59
N LEU A 108 0.12 4.78 -0.41
CA LEU A 108 -0.62 4.34 0.77
C LEU A 108 -1.54 3.18 0.38
N TYR A 109 -1.67 2.18 1.23
CA TYR A 109 -2.34 0.93 0.91
C TYR A 109 -3.35 0.54 1.99
N PHE A 110 -4.50 0.05 1.57
CA PHE A 110 -5.48 -0.58 2.45
C PHE A 110 -5.85 -1.96 1.92
N HIS A 111 -5.84 -2.94 2.81
CA HIS A 111 -6.15 -4.34 2.55
C HIS A 111 -7.32 -4.79 3.42
N LEU A 112 -8.35 -5.31 2.79
CA LEU A 112 -9.53 -5.88 3.42
C LEU A 112 -9.50 -7.41 3.28
N GLN A 113 -9.26 -8.10 4.38
CA GLN A 113 -9.33 -9.56 4.47
C GLN A 113 -9.80 -9.96 5.86
N PRO A 114 -10.80 -10.84 6.01
CA PRO A 114 -11.29 -11.23 7.33
C PRO A 114 -10.19 -11.74 8.26
N GLY A 115 -10.02 -11.08 9.41
CA GLY A 115 -8.99 -11.40 10.40
C GLY A 115 -7.56 -11.06 10.01
N GLN A 116 -7.32 -10.56 8.79
CA GLN A 116 -5.99 -10.24 8.26
C GLN A 116 -5.96 -8.90 7.50
N SER A 117 -6.91 -8.01 7.79
CA SER A 117 -6.91 -6.68 7.22
C SER A 117 -5.72 -5.87 7.72
N PHE A 118 -5.17 -5.00 6.87
CA PHE A 118 -4.07 -4.13 7.28
C PHE A 118 -4.04 -2.81 6.50
N VAL A 119 -3.31 -1.86 7.05
CA VAL A 119 -2.96 -0.59 6.42
C VAL A 119 -1.44 -0.54 6.27
N GLY A 120 -0.97 -0.07 5.13
CA GLY A 120 0.46 0.04 4.85
C GLY A 120 0.81 1.24 3.99
N ALA A 121 2.09 1.49 3.87
CA ALA A 121 2.64 2.54 3.03
C ALA A 121 4.06 2.22 2.60
N GLY A 122 4.48 2.83 1.50
CA GLY A 122 5.83 2.68 0.98
C GLY A 122 5.85 2.21 -0.47
N ILE A 123 6.85 1.41 -0.82
CA ILE A 123 6.98 0.82 -2.14
C ILE A 123 7.39 -0.66 -2.00
N TRP A 124 6.55 -1.56 -2.54
CA TRP A 124 6.75 -3.00 -2.50
C TRP A 124 7.44 -3.47 -3.77
N MET A 125 8.59 -4.17 -3.64
CA MET A 125 9.34 -4.79 -4.74
C MET A 125 9.45 -3.87 -5.97
N PRO A 126 9.98 -2.64 -5.83
CA PRO A 126 10.13 -1.72 -6.95
C PRO A 126 11.02 -2.36 -8.03
N PRO A 127 10.83 -2.04 -9.32
CA PRO A 127 11.70 -2.48 -10.39
C PRO A 127 13.12 -1.97 -10.16
N ARG A 128 14.11 -2.67 -10.73
CA ARG A 128 15.53 -2.42 -10.50
C ARG A 128 15.94 -0.94 -10.62
N PRO A 129 15.53 -0.19 -11.66
CA PRO A 129 15.92 1.21 -11.80
C PRO A 129 15.38 2.10 -10.65
N ALA A 130 14.17 1.83 -10.16
CA ALA A 130 13.59 2.56 -9.03
C ALA A 130 14.29 2.17 -7.71
N LEU A 131 14.60 0.88 -7.52
CA LEU A 131 15.33 0.39 -6.36
C LEU A 131 16.73 1.00 -6.27
N ASP A 132 17.43 1.10 -7.40
CA ASP A 132 18.77 1.68 -7.45
C ASP A 132 18.72 3.19 -7.08
N LYS A 133 17.79 3.97 -7.64
CA LYS A 133 17.58 5.38 -7.23
C LYS A 133 17.31 5.55 -5.72
N ILE A 134 16.49 4.67 -5.14
CA ILE A 134 16.22 4.72 -3.70
C ILE A 134 17.49 4.42 -2.90
N ARG A 135 18.29 3.44 -3.33
CA ARG A 135 19.56 3.09 -2.67
C ARG A 135 20.57 4.21 -2.75
N ASP A 136 20.70 4.83 -3.92
CA ASP A 136 21.58 5.99 -4.11
C ASP A 136 21.19 7.13 -3.16
N ALA A 137 19.90 7.48 -3.10
CA ALA A 137 19.41 8.51 -2.19
C ALA A 137 19.61 8.16 -0.69
N ILE A 138 19.52 6.86 -0.32
CA ILE A 138 19.83 6.39 1.04
C ILE A 138 21.33 6.51 1.33
N ALA A 139 22.17 6.20 0.34
CA ALA A 139 23.62 6.29 0.47
C ALA A 139 24.10 7.74 0.58
N ASP A 140 23.47 8.65 -0.15
CA ASP A 140 23.78 10.09 -0.12
C ASP A 140 23.38 10.75 1.21
N ASP A 141 22.25 10.39 1.82
CA ASP A 141 21.80 10.88 3.14
C ASP A 141 21.32 9.76 4.07
N PRO A 142 22.24 8.94 4.61
CA PRO A 142 21.90 7.86 5.55
C PRO A 142 21.20 8.36 6.82
N ALA A 143 21.62 9.53 7.31
CA ALA A 143 21.08 10.13 8.52
C ALA A 143 19.66 10.64 8.31
N GLY A 144 19.37 11.27 7.17
CA GLY A 144 18.05 11.72 6.79
C GLY A 144 17.06 10.56 6.66
N PHE A 145 17.45 9.50 5.94
CA PHE A 145 16.60 8.31 5.83
C PHE A 145 16.37 7.66 7.21
N SER A 146 17.43 7.50 8.01
CA SER A 146 17.32 6.94 9.36
C SER A 146 16.35 7.76 10.24
N ARG A 147 16.38 9.10 10.17
CA ARG A 147 15.43 9.97 10.90
C ARG A 147 13.98 9.71 10.49
N ILE A 148 13.73 9.49 9.20
CA ILE A 148 12.37 9.17 8.68
C ILE A 148 11.88 7.83 9.22
N VAL A 149 12.66 6.76 9.07
CA VAL A 149 12.28 5.41 9.50
C VAL A 149 12.18 5.28 11.02
N LYS A 150 13.06 5.94 11.76
CA LYS A 150 13.12 5.89 13.22
C LYS A 150 12.24 6.92 13.93
N ARG A 151 11.35 7.64 13.24
CA ARG A 151 10.44 8.61 13.88
C ARG A 151 9.67 7.95 15.03
N PRO A 152 9.72 8.51 16.26
CA PRO A 152 9.19 7.81 17.45
C PRO A 152 7.72 7.42 17.34
N ALA A 153 6.87 8.30 16.79
CA ALA A 153 5.45 8.02 16.62
C ALA A 153 5.17 6.89 15.62
N ALA A 154 5.87 6.88 14.48
CA ALA A 154 5.76 5.83 13.47
C ALA A 154 6.32 4.51 14.00
N ARG A 155 7.50 4.54 14.63
CA ARG A 155 8.14 3.34 15.18
C ARG A 155 7.31 2.66 16.28
N ARG A 156 6.72 3.44 17.20
CA ARG A 156 5.82 2.87 18.22
C ARG A 156 4.58 2.20 17.62
N ARG A 157 4.12 2.69 16.47
CA ARG A 157 2.88 2.21 15.86
C ARG A 157 3.09 1.09 14.85
N TYR A 158 4.21 1.07 14.12
CA TYR A 158 4.47 0.15 13.01
C TYR A 158 5.72 -0.72 13.20
N GLY A 159 6.52 -0.50 14.22
CA GLY A 159 7.74 -1.28 14.49
C GLY A 159 8.97 -0.83 13.68
N GLY A 160 8.82 -0.59 12.41
CA GLY A 160 9.91 -0.25 11.48
C GLY A 160 9.55 -0.62 10.04
N LEU A 161 10.53 -0.70 9.17
CA LEU A 161 10.35 -1.26 7.82
C LEU A 161 10.16 -2.76 7.91
N ASP A 162 9.32 -3.30 7.01
CA ASP A 162 9.16 -4.75 6.84
C ASP A 162 10.46 -5.35 6.29
N ASP A 163 10.98 -6.37 6.94
CA ASP A 163 12.27 -7.02 6.63
C ASP A 163 12.14 -8.35 5.88
N GLU A 164 10.92 -8.74 5.49
CA GLU A 164 10.64 -10.00 4.78
C GLU A 164 11.44 -10.16 3.47
N ALA A 165 11.78 -9.05 2.82
CA ALA A 165 12.50 -9.04 1.56
C ALA A 165 13.84 -8.30 1.68
N MET A 166 14.81 -8.88 2.39
CA MET A 166 16.16 -8.35 2.51
C MET A 166 17.19 -9.19 1.76
N LEU A 167 18.18 -8.53 1.17
CA LEU A 167 19.36 -9.20 0.61
C LEU A 167 20.25 -9.74 1.74
N LYS A 168 20.76 -10.96 1.56
CA LYS A 168 21.76 -11.54 2.48
C LYS A 168 23.13 -10.85 2.38
N ARG A 169 23.48 -10.36 1.18
CA ARG A 169 24.75 -9.66 0.89
C ARG A 169 24.46 -8.22 0.49
N MET A 170 25.47 -7.38 0.56
CA MET A 170 25.38 -6.01 0.07
C MET A 170 25.05 -5.98 -1.42
N PRO A 171 24.20 -5.05 -1.87
CA PRO A 171 23.99 -4.85 -3.29
C PRO A 171 25.28 -4.35 -3.95
N ARG A 172 25.42 -4.66 -5.24
CA ARG A 172 26.60 -4.25 -6.03
C ARG A 172 26.75 -2.72 -6.00
N GLY A 173 27.96 -2.25 -5.83
CA GLY A 173 28.29 -0.81 -5.75
C GLY A 173 28.39 -0.26 -4.34
N PHE A 174 28.01 -1.02 -3.30
CA PHE A 174 28.07 -0.57 -1.91
C PHE A 174 28.95 -1.49 -1.04
N SER A 175 29.78 -0.90 -0.17
CA SER A 175 30.62 -1.66 0.76
C SER A 175 29.84 -2.08 2.02
N GLU A 176 30.30 -3.13 2.69
CA GLU A 176 29.70 -3.57 3.96
C GLU A 176 29.90 -2.56 5.10
N GLY A 177 30.96 -1.76 5.04
CA GLY A 177 31.23 -0.67 5.99
C GLY A 177 30.44 0.62 5.74
N HIS A 178 29.55 0.65 4.74
CA HIS A 178 28.78 1.86 4.44
C HIS A 178 27.86 2.25 5.60
N PRO A 179 27.75 3.54 6.00
CA PRO A 179 26.89 3.97 7.12
C PRO A 179 25.42 3.56 6.97
N ALA A 180 24.94 3.41 5.72
CA ALA A 180 23.59 2.98 5.39
C ALA A 180 23.46 1.46 5.16
N ALA A 181 24.49 0.63 5.40
CA ALA A 181 24.51 -0.79 5.05
C ALA A 181 23.25 -1.55 5.49
N ALA A 182 22.69 -1.23 6.67
CA ALA A 182 21.45 -1.83 7.16
C ALA A 182 20.27 -1.57 6.23
N TRP A 183 20.14 -0.39 5.63
CA TRP A 183 19.03 0.02 4.79
C TRP A 183 19.20 -0.38 3.33
N LEU A 184 20.45 -0.45 2.84
CA LEU A 184 20.76 -0.78 1.44
C LEU A 184 20.40 -2.23 1.05
N ARG A 185 20.26 -3.13 2.04
CA ARG A 185 19.87 -4.53 1.82
C ARG A 185 18.37 -4.72 1.58
N TYR A 186 17.54 -3.72 1.87
CA TYR A 186 16.11 -3.81 1.63
C TYR A 186 15.80 -3.87 0.13
N GLN A 187 14.80 -4.69 -0.24
CA GLN A 187 14.25 -4.79 -1.59
C GLN A 187 12.86 -4.16 -1.67
N SER A 188 12.24 -3.94 -0.53
CA SER A 188 10.97 -3.22 -0.34
C SER A 188 11.14 -2.22 0.79
N PHE A 189 10.45 -1.09 0.70
CA PHE A 189 10.48 -0.06 1.73
C PHE A 189 9.06 0.21 2.17
N THR A 190 8.54 -0.69 3.01
CA THR A 190 7.15 -0.67 3.47
C THR A 190 7.07 -0.64 4.99
N ILE A 191 6.03 0.02 5.49
CA ILE A 191 5.61 -0.01 6.90
C ILE A 191 4.11 -0.27 6.95
N GLY A 192 3.63 -0.95 7.99
CA GLY A 192 2.21 -1.22 8.12
C GLY A 192 1.80 -1.69 9.49
N ARG A 193 0.51 -1.89 9.68
CA ARG A 193 -0.07 -2.56 10.84
C ARG A 193 -1.34 -3.32 10.50
N GLN A 194 -1.61 -4.34 11.25
CA GLN A 194 -2.89 -5.06 11.20
C GLN A 194 -4.04 -4.17 11.67
N LEU A 195 -5.20 -4.41 11.08
CA LEU A 195 -6.48 -3.85 11.45
C LEU A 195 -7.39 -4.98 11.92
N SER A 196 -8.02 -4.83 13.06
CA SER A 196 -9.07 -5.75 13.51
C SER A 196 -10.31 -5.65 12.62
N ASP A 197 -11.12 -6.73 12.54
CA ASP A 197 -12.41 -6.70 11.87
C ASP A 197 -13.31 -5.57 12.44
N ARG A 198 -13.21 -5.29 13.76
CA ARG A 198 -13.94 -4.18 14.40
C ARG A 198 -13.54 -2.80 13.86
N GLU A 199 -12.25 -2.56 13.61
CA GLU A 199 -11.77 -1.31 12.99
C GLU A 199 -12.29 -1.17 11.58
N VAL A 200 -12.23 -2.25 10.80
CA VAL A 200 -12.70 -2.28 9.40
C VAL A 200 -14.20 -2.03 9.28
N LEU A 201 -15.00 -2.59 10.18
CA LEU A 201 -16.46 -2.43 10.20
C LEU A 201 -16.90 -1.10 10.86
N SER A 202 -15.97 -0.33 11.38
CA SER A 202 -16.28 0.95 12.02
C SER A 202 -16.73 2.01 11.01
N PRO A 203 -17.77 2.79 11.30
CA PRO A 203 -18.14 3.98 10.50
C PRO A 203 -17.01 5.04 10.48
N ARG A 204 -16.01 4.90 11.38
CA ARG A 204 -14.84 5.77 11.46
C ARG A 204 -13.62 5.21 10.74
N LEU A 205 -13.76 4.19 9.88
CA LEU A 205 -12.63 3.56 9.17
C LEU A 205 -11.79 4.60 8.43
N ALA A 206 -12.41 5.45 7.60
CA ALA A 206 -11.69 6.46 6.83
C ALA A 206 -10.90 7.44 7.72
N ALA A 207 -11.47 7.87 8.86
CA ALA A 207 -10.76 8.70 9.84
C ALA A 207 -9.62 7.93 10.54
N GLY A 208 -9.77 6.62 10.74
CA GLY A 208 -8.72 5.73 11.22
C GLY A 208 -7.55 5.65 10.24
N LEU A 209 -7.86 5.38 8.97
CA LEU A 209 -6.87 5.32 7.89
C LEU A 209 -6.16 6.67 7.71
N GLU A 210 -6.87 7.81 7.78
CA GLU A 210 -6.24 9.13 7.71
C GLU A 210 -5.19 9.31 8.79
N ARG A 211 -5.47 8.92 10.05
CA ARG A 211 -4.49 9.00 11.14
C ARG A 211 -3.24 8.17 10.88
N ASP A 212 -3.42 6.94 10.38
CA ASP A 212 -2.31 6.07 10.02
C ASP A 212 -1.52 6.66 8.83
N PHE A 213 -2.19 7.07 7.78
CA PHE A 213 -1.57 7.63 6.58
C PHE A 213 -0.77 8.91 6.86
N ARG A 214 -1.25 9.80 7.74
CA ARG A 214 -0.49 10.98 8.16
C ARG A 214 0.85 10.63 8.83
N LEU A 215 0.87 9.55 9.60
CA LEU A 215 2.10 9.08 10.25
C LEU A 215 3.05 8.39 9.25
N MET A 216 2.53 7.71 8.24
CA MET A 216 3.30 7.01 7.20
C MET A 216 3.78 7.95 6.08
N LEU A 217 3.10 9.08 5.87
CA LEU A 217 3.35 10.00 4.76
C LEU A 217 4.79 10.50 4.63
N PRO A 218 5.54 10.77 5.72
CA PRO A 218 6.94 11.16 5.59
C PRO A 218 7.82 10.13 4.89
N LEU A 219 7.58 8.82 5.09
CA LEU A 219 8.28 7.77 4.35
C LEU A 219 7.89 7.79 2.86
N VAL A 220 6.59 7.88 2.56
CA VAL A 220 6.09 7.95 1.18
C VAL A 220 6.69 9.14 0.44
N ARG A 221 6.71 10.32 1.07
CA ARG A 221 7.28 11.53 0.48
C ARG A 221 8.78 11.42 0.25
N TRP A 222 9.51 10.84 1.20
CA TRP A 222 10.95 10.63 1.06
C TRP A 222 11.25 9.68 -0.12
N LEU A 223 10.55 8.55 -0.20
CA LEU A 223 10.70 7.59 -1.30
C LEU A 223 10.33 8.22 -2.65
N ASN A 224 9.25 8.98 -2.70
CA ASN A 224 8.83 9.68 -3.92
C ASN A 224 9.85 10.74 -4.34
N ALA A 225 10.44 11.48 -3.41
CA ALA A 225 11.51 12.44 -3.71
C ALA A 225 12.75 11.73 -4.30
N ALA A 226 13.15 10.58 -3.76
CA ALA A 226 14.23 9.75 -4.31
C ALA A 226 13.94 9.28 -5.75
N LEU A 227 12.65 9.10 -6.09
CA LEU A 227 12.20 8.75 -7.44
C LEU A 227 12.00 9.96 -8.37
N GLY A 228 12.27 11.19 -7.89
CA GLY A 228 12.09 12.43 -8.64
C GLY A 228 10.67 13.01 -8.61
N LEU A 229 9.78 12.45 -7.77
CA LEU A 229 8.41 12.92 -7.61
C LEU A 229 8.32 13.92 -6.44
N LYS A 230 7.87 15.15 -6.72
CA LYS A 230 7.80 16.22 -5.72
C LYS A 230 6.49 16.16 -4.93
N ALA A 231 6.58 16.34 -3.61
CA ALA A 231 5.38 16.66 -2.81
C ALA A 231 4.74 17.94 -3.35
N ALA A 232 3.40 17.99 -3.41
CA ALA A 232 2.73 19.23 -3.77
C ALA A 232 3.01 20.28 -2.68
N SER A 233 3.42 21.48 -3.10
CA SER A 233 3.42 22.63 -2.22
C SER A 233 1.99 22.88 -1.74
N ARG A 234 1.84 23.16 -0.45
CA ARG A 234 0.54 23.56 0.12
C ARG A 234 0.04 24.77 -0.69
N PRO A 235 -1.20 24.77 -1.23
CA PRO A 235 -1.73 26.03 -1.74
C PRO A 235 -1.66 27.06 -0.61
N ALA A 236 -1.10 28.24 -0.90
CA ALA A 236 -1.20 29.38 -0.01
C ALA A 236 -2.69 29.64 0.22
N LEU A 237 -3.13 29.61 1.47
CA LEU A 237 -4.46 30.02 1.89
C LEU A 237 -4.57 31.53 1.76
#